data_6fbe5cac8079358432c1e474ece1db8c
#
_entry.id   6fbe5cac8079358432c1e474ece1db8c
#
_cell.length_a   1.000
_cell.length_b   1.000
_cell.length_c   1.000
_cell.angle_alpha   90.00
_cell.angle_beta   90.00
_cell.angle_gamma   90.00
#
_symmetry.space_group_name_H-M   'P 1'
#
loop_
_entity.id
_entity.type
_entity.pdbx_description
1 polymer ?
#
loop_
_entity_poly.entity_id
_entity_poly.type
_entity_poly.pdbx_seq_one_letter_code
_entity_poly.pdbx_strand_id
1 'polypeptide(L)'
;MRVVTRLELKYKLDIKQYYQVLHAITPYVREDRYTRLSGHEKGYFVRSLYFDTFGYLAYREKDDGDYGRVKLRIRTYTDQPDESARLSVELKTKSGNAMLKYSTFVT
;
A
#
# COMPACT_ATOMS: atom_id res chain seq x y z
N MET A 1 -2.22 16.54 -7.43
CA MET A 1 -2.77 15.17 -7.23
C MET A 1 -2.11 14.21 -8.20
N ARG A 2 -1.81 13.03 -7.72
CA ARG A 2 -1.18 12.00 -8.55
C ARG A 2 -2.17 10.87 -8.82
N VAL A 3 -2.21 10.41 -10.07
CA VAL A 3 -3.05 9.28 -10.49
C VAL A 3 -2.14 8.19 -11.05
N VAL A 4 -2.30 6.97 -10.54
CA VAL A 4 -1.53 5.81 -10.99
C VAL A 4 -2.51 4.70 -11.37
N THR A 5 -2.34 4.14 -12.57
CA THR A 5 -3.08 2.98 -13.03
C THR A 5 -2.09 1.81 -13.14
N ARG A 6 -2.44 0.66 -12.55
CA ARG A 6 -1.57 -0.52 -12.60
C ARG A 6 -2.36 -1.80 -12.49
N LEU A 7 -1.78 -2.87 -12.99
CA LEU A 7 -2.24 -4.23 -12.77
C LEU A 7 -1.50 -4.79 -11.55
N GLU A 8 -2.25 -5.38 -10.62
CA GLU A 8 -1.65 -5.95 -9.40
C GLU A 8 -2.10 -7.40 -9.24
N LEU A 9 -1.12 -8.28 -9.09
CA LEU A 9 -1.33 -9.70 -8.80
C LEU A 9 -0.70 -10.00 -7.44
N LYS A 10 -1.43 -10.72 -6.60
CA LYS A 10 -0.99 -11.08 -5.26
C LYS A 10 -0.84 -12.58 -5.13
N TYR A 11 0.28 -13.01 -4.58
CA TYR A 11 0.57 -14.42 -4.33
C TYR A 11 0.87 -14.64 -2.86
N LYS A 12 0.29 -15.69 -2.27
CA LYS A 12 0.62 -16.09 -0.92
C LYS A 12 1.83 -17.00 -0.95
N LEU A 13 2.79 -16.71 -0.06
CA LEU A 13 4.02 -17.50 0.06
C LEU A 13 4.17 -17.97 1.50
N ASP A 14 4.66 -19.20 1.70
CA ASP A 14 5.17 -19.60 3.00
C ASP A 14 6.58 -19.02 3.20
N ILE A 15 7.16 -19.21 4.39
CA ILE A 15 8.46 -18.61 4.71
C ILE A 15 9.58 -19.16 3.81
N LYS A 16 9.53 -20.42 3.45
CA LYS A 16 10.52 -21.03 2.57
C LYS A 16 10.44 -20.43 1.17
N GLN A 17 9.23 -20.34 0.64
CA GLN A 17 8.99 -19.72 -0.68
C GLN A 17 9.41 -18.26 -0.69
N TYR A 18 9.15 -17.53 0.39
CA TYR A 18 9.58 -16.13 0.53
C TYR A 18 11.09 -16.00 0.33
N TYR A 19 11.89 -16.81 1.03
CA TYR A 19 13.34 -16.73 0.90
C TYR A 19 13.83 -17.21 -0.47
N GLN A 20 13.17 -18.19 -1.05
CA GLN A 20 13.50 -18.65 -2.41
C GLN A 20 13.27 -17.56 -3.44
N VAL A 21 12.13 -16.88 -3.39
CA VAL A 21 11.82 -15.77 -4.31
C VAL A 21 12.77 -14.61 -4.07
N LEU A 22 12.99 -14.22 -2.81
CA LEU A 22 13.90 -13.14 -2.46
C LEU A 22 15.30 -13.38 -3.02
N HIS A 23 15.81 -14.58 -2.86
CA HIS A 23 17.13 -14.97 -3.39
C HIS A 23 17.16 -14.89 -4.91
N ALA A 24 16.10 -15.37 -5.57
CA ALA A 24 16.03 -15.42 -7.02
C ALA A 24 15.96 -14.01 -7.65
N ILE A 25 15.27 -13.06 -7.01
CA ILE A 25 15.08 -11.72 -7.57
C ILE A 25 16.18 -10.74 -7.17
N THR A 26 16.94 -11.01 -6.13
CA THR A 26 17.94 -10.07 -5.59
C THR A 26 18.92 -9.52 -6.65
N PRO A 27 19.42 -10.31 -7.60
CA PRO A 27 20.32 -9.78 -8.64
C PRO A 27 19.65 -8.79 -9.61
N TYR A 28 18.32 -8.79 -9.66
CA TYR A 28 17.55 -8.02 -10.65
C TYR A 28 16.85 -6.80 -10.09
N VAL A 29 16.80 -6.66 -8.76
CA VAL A 29 16.08 -5.59 -8.07
C VAL A 29 17.00 -4.89 -7.08
N ARG A 30 16.59 -3.71 -6.64
CA ARG A 30 17.24 -2.99 -5.55
C ARG A 30 16.20 -2.54 -4.56
N GLU A 31 16.66 -2.22 -3.34
CA GLU A 31 15.77 -1.74 -2.30
C GLU A 31 15.06 -0.45 -2.71
N ASP A 32 13.82 -0.34 -2.26
CA ASP A 32 13.03 0.87 -2.41
C ASP A 32 13.76 2.07 -1.79
N ARG A 33 13.61 3.23 -2.43
CA ARG A 33 14.22 4.47 -1.97
C ARG A 33 13.85 4.80 -0.52
N TYR A 34 12.60 4.57 -0.13
CA TYR A 34 12.14 4.85 1.22
C TYR A 34 12.78 3.93 2.26
N THR A 35 13.04 2.68 1.93
CA THR A 35 13.79 1.76 2.78
C THR A 35 15.19 2.30 3.05
N ARG A 36 15.88 2.75 2.01
CA ARG A 36 17.23 3.30 2.15
C ARG A 36 17.26 4.59 2.96
N LEU A 37 16.26 5.46 2.77
CA LEU A 37 16.19 6.75 3.47
C LEU A 37 15.74 6.61 4.92
N SER A 38 15.00 5.55 5.26
CA SER A 38 14.49 5.35 6.62
C SER A 38 15.55 4.91 7.62
N GLY A 39 16.68 4.38 7.14
CA GLY A 39 17.69 3.78 7.99
C GLY A 39 17.34 2.41 8.53
N HIS A 40 16.18 1.86 8.20
CA HIS A 40 15.81 0.50 8.56
C HIS A 40 16.40 -0.50 7.56
N GLU A 41 16.81 -1.66 8.07
CA GLU A 41 17.56 -2.63 7.28
C GLU A 41 16.78 -3.23 6.12
N LYS A 42 15.49 -3.57 6.32
CA LYS A 42 14.71 -4.33 5.35
C LYS A 42 13.34 -3.75 5.05
N GLY A 43 13.15 -2.47 5.30
CA GLY A 43 11.86 -1.87 5.05
C GLY A 43 11.78 -0.44 5.56
N TYR A 44 10.62 0.14 5.44
CA TYR A 44 10.34 1.45 5.99
C TYR A 44 9.01 1.42 6.72
N PHE A 45 8.84 2.36 7.64
CA PHE A 45 7.65 2.43 8.47
C PHE A 45 6.46 2.94 7.65
N VAL A 46 5.33 2.26 7.78
CA VAL A 46 4.08 2.69 7.16
C VAL A 46 2.96 2.55 8.18
N ARG A 47 2.25 3.64 8.41
CA ARG A 47 1.04 3.65 9.23
C ARG A 47 -0.12 4.12 8.37
N SER A 48 -1.21 3.37 8.34
CA SER A 48 -2.36 3.69 7.52
C SER A 48 -3.63 3.75 8.38
N LEU A 49 -4.46 4.76 8.12
CA LEU A 49 -5.79 4.86 8.67
C LEU A 49 -6.78 4.72 7.51
N TYR A 50 -7.59 3.66 7.57
CA TYR A 50 -8.61 3.40 6.56
C TYR A 50 -9.95 3.95 7.02
N PHE A 51 -10.68 4.51 6.08
CA PHE A 51 -12.03 5.00 6.31
C PHE A 51 -13.04 4.04 5.71
N ASP A 52 -14.19 3.96 6.34
CA ASP A 52 -15.31 3.15 5.88
C ASP A 52 -16.61 3.87 6.16
N THR A 53 -17.69 3.40 5.54
CA THR A 53 -19.03 3.88 5.87
C THR A 53 -19.45 3.35 7.24
N PHE A 54 -20.50 3.95 7.81
CA PHE A 54 -21.06 3.50 9.09
C PHE A 54 -21.46 2.02 9.06
N GLY A 55 -21.89 1.51 7.92
CA GLY A 55 -22.27 0.11 7.74
C GLY A 55 -21.14 -0.81 7.29
N TYR A 56 -19.90 -0.35 7.32
CA TYR A 56 -18.71 -1.13 6.89
C TYR A 56 -18.80 -1.63 5.45
N LEU A 57 -19.23 -0.77 4.54
CA LEU A 57 -19.41 -1.14 3.14
C LEU A 57 -18.09 -1.61 2.50
N ALA A 58 -16.99 -0.90 2.73
CA ALA A 58 -15.70 -1.28 2.15
C ALA A 58 -15.22 -2.65 2.65
N TYR A 59 -15.42 -2.93 3.92
CA TYR A 59 -15.11 -4.22 4.51
C TYR A 59 -15.93 -5.34 3.89
N ARG A 60 -17.25 -5.11 3.73
CA ARG A 60 -18.13 -6.12 3.13
C ARG A 60 -17.83 -6.37 1.66
N GLU A 61 -17.49 -5.33 0.89
CA GLU A 61 -17.08 -5.47 -0.50
C GLU A 61 -15.83 -6.34 -0.64
N LYS A 62 -14.88 -6.21 0.30
CA LYS A 62 -13.69 -7.04 0.33
C LYS A 62 -14.05 -8.51 0.57
N ASP A 63 -14.91 -8.78 1.54
CA ASP A 63 -15.33 -10.15 1.88
C ASP A 63 -16.10 -10.81 0.74
N ASP A 64 -16.98 -10.06 0.10
CA ASP A 64 -17.81 -10.55 -1.00
C ASP A 64 -17.00 -10.73 -2.29
N GLY A 65 -15.80 -10.17 -2.35
CA GLY A 65 -14.96 -10.23 -3.54
C GLY A 65 -15.49 -9.40 -4.71
N ASP A 66 -16.31 -8.41 -4.43
CA ASP A 66 -16.94 -7.58 -5.44
C ASP A 66 -15.94 -6.79 -6.27
N TYR A 67 -16.30 -6.56 -7.54
CA TYR A 67 -15.56 -5.64 -8.40
C TYR A 67 -15.92 -4.19 -8.05
N GLY A 68 -15.04 -3.26 -8.46
CA GLY A 68 -15.30 -1.84 -8.27
C GLY A 68 -15.14 -1.36 -6.83
N ARG A 69 -14.35 -2.06 -6.03
CA ARG A 69 -14.11 -1.67 -4.64
C ARG A 69 -13.40 -0.33 -4.55
N VAL A 70 -13.81 0.49 -3.60
CA VAL A 70 -13.22 1.79 -3.32
C VAL A 70 -12.71 1.80 -1.88
N LYS A 71 -11.47 2.24 -1.69
CA LYS A 71 -10.85 2.38 -0.36
C LYS A 71 -10.23 3.76 -0.24
N LEU A 72 -10.56 4.43 0.85
CA LEU A 72 -9.95 5.70 1.22
C LEU A 72 -9.06 5.49 2.44
N ARG A 73 -7.81 5.97 2.35
CA ARG A 73 -6.89 5.89 3.48
C ARG A 73 -6.04 7.15 3.59
N ILE A 74 -5.57 7.41 4.79
CA ILE A 74 -4.50 8.37 5.05
C ILE A 74 -3.28 7.57 5.51
N ARG A 75 -2.12 7.91 4.98
CA ARG A 75 -0.90 7.16 5.24
C ARG A 75 0.23 8.10 5.65
N THR A 76 1.01 7.67 6.64
CA THR A 76 2.26 8.33 7.03
C THR A 76 3.40 7.31 6.99
N TYR A 77 4.61 7.83 6.77
CA TYR A 77 5.82 7.03 6.71
C TYR A 77 6.78 7.32 7.87
N THR A 78 6.32 8.04 8.90
CA THR A 78 7.08 8.32 10.10
C THR A 78 6.60 7.42 11.25
N ASP A 79 7.53 6.96 12.08
CA ASP A 79 7.21 6.12 13.23
C ASP A 79 6.83 6.93 14.47
N GLN A 80 7.15 8.22 14.49
CA GLN A 80 6.86 9.14 15.58
C GLN A 80 5.90 10.24 15.12
N PRO A 81 5.01 10.73 16.00
CA PRO A 81 4.20 11.89 15.66
C PRO A 81 5.07 13.10 15.34
N ASP A 82 4.79 13.75 14.23
CA ASP A 82 5.51 14.91 13.77
C ASP A 82 4.54 15.84 13.04
N GLU A 83 4.35 17.04 13.55
CA GLU A 83 3.44 18.01 12.96
C GLU A 83 3.87 18.46 11.56
N SER A 84 5.16 18.37 11.26
CA SER A 84 5.71 18.71 9.96
C SER A 84 5.65 17.55 8.97
N ALA A 85 5.29 16.35 9.42
CA ALA A 85 5.25 15.17 8.55
C ALA A 85 4.15 15.31 7.51
N ARG A 86 4.46 14.90 6.29
CA ARG A 86 3.49 14.85 5.22
C ARG A 86 2.59 13.62 5.38
N LEU A 87 1.31 13.84 5.14
CA LEU A 87 0.33 12.76 5.07
C LEU A 87 -0.06 12.55 3.62
N SER A 88 -0.10 11.30 3.20
CA SER A 88 -0.61 10.93 1.89
C SER A 88 -2.08 10.55 2.01
N VAL A 89 -2.95 11.29 1.34
CA VAL A 89 -4.37 10.94 1.23
C VAL A 89 -4.53 10.16 -0.06
N GLU A 90 -5.01 8.93 0.03
CA GLU A 90 -5.04 8.01 -1.10
C GLU A 90 -6.44 7.41 -1.27
N LEU A 91 -6.91 7.45 -2.52
CA LEU A 91 -8.14 6.79 -2.91
C LEU A 91 -7.79 5.69 -3.92
N LYS A 92 -8.12 4.46 -3.59
CA LYS A 92 -7.91 3.31 -4.47
C LYS A 92 -9.23 2.80 -4.99
N THR A 93 -9.29 2.57 -6.29
CA THR A 93 -10.41 1.86 -6.91
C THR A 93 -9.88 0.58 -7.54
N LYS A 94 -10.67 -0.47 -7.49
CA LYS A 94 -10.30 -1.76 -8.07
C LYS A 94 -11.45 -2.29 -8.92
N SER A 95 -11.12 -2.69 -10.14
CA SER A 95 -12.04 -3.36 -11.04
C SER A 95 -11.32 -4.60 -11.60
N GLY A 96 -11.73 -5.79 -11.15
CA GLY A 96 -10.99 -7.01 -11.46
C GLY A 96 -9.57 -6.93 -10.91
N ASN A 97 -8.56 -7.10 -11.77
CA ASN A 97 -7.16 -6.98 -11.42
C ASN A 97 -6.59 -5.57 -11.65
N ALA A 98 -7.35 -4.71 -12.31
CA ALA A 98 -6.92 -3.35 -12.59
C ALA A 98 -7.12 -2.46 -11.37
N MET A 99 -6.13 -1.66 -11.04
CA MET A 99 -6.19 -0.73 -9.91
C MET A 99 -5.89 0.68 -10.38
N LEU A 100 -6.69 1.62 -9.89
CA LEU A 100 -6.47 3.05 -10.09
C LEU A 100 -6.30 3.70 -8.73
N LYS A 101 -5.19 4.43 -8.55
CA LYS A 101 -4.90 5.11 -7.31
C LYS A 101 -4.77 6.60 -7.53
N TYR A 102 -5.53 7.37 -6.77
CA TYR A 102 -5.41 8.83 -6.68
C TYR A 102 -4.72 9.16 -5.38
N SER A 103 -3.71 10.02 -5.41
CA SER A 103 -3.02 10.41 -4.18
C SER A 103 -2.63 11.88 -4.20
N THR A 104 -2.59 12.47 -3.01
CA THR A 104 -2.10 13.83 -2.80
C THR A 104 -1.49 13.90 -1.40
N PHE A 105 -0.53 14.81 -1.23
CA PHE A 105 0.07 15.04 0.08
C PHE A 105 -0.59 16.24 0.75
N VAL A 106 -0.75 16.14 2.07
CA VAL A 106 -1.22 17.22 2.94
C VAL A 106 -0.31 17.30 4.16
N THR A 107 -0.27 18.47 4.78
CA THR A 107 0.51 18.71 6.01
C THR A 107 -0.40 18.99 7.19
#